data_4602071f60375f64f11b7fb02e117e52
#
_entry.id   4602071f60375f64f11b7fb02e117e52
#
_cell.length_a   1.000
_cell.length_b   1.000
_cell.length_c   1.000
_cell.angle_alpha   90.00
_cell.angle_beta   90.00
_cell.angle_gamma   90.00
#
_symmetry.space_group_name_H-M   'P 1'
#
loop_
_entity.id
_entity.type
_entity.pdbx_description
1 polymer ?
#
loop_
_entity_poly.entity_id
_entity_poly.type
_entity_poly.pdbx_seq_one_letter_code
_entity_poly.pdbx_strand_id
1 'polypeptide(L)'
;IPVFPGTNCEYDSAKAFRRAGAEVETLVFKNQSESDILESVDAFEKAISQAQIIMFPGGFSAGDEPEGSAKFFATVFRNEKIKESVMKLLNERDGLALGICNGFQALVKLGLVPYGEIVNQTEDSPTLTMNEIGRHVSTMVYTKVVTNKSPWLRKAVLDQIYAIPASHGEGRFVASKEWIEKLFKNGQVATQYVNLNGEPTMDDRYNPNGSYYAIEGITSPDGRVLGKMAHSERIGENIAKNIYAKQDQKIFESGVEYFK
;
A
#
# COMPACT_ATOMS: atom_id res chain seq x y z
N ILE A 1 0.01 -3.52 12.85
CA ILE A 1 -0.89 -3.82 11.71
C ILE A 1 -2.33 -3.65 12.19
N PRO A 2 -3.05 -2.60 11.77
CA PRO A 2 -4.47 -2.45 12.04
C PRO A 2 -5.30 -3.46 11.26
N VAL A 3 -6.26 -4.08 11.92
CA VAL A 3 -7.17 -5.08 11.35
C VAL A 3 -8.62 -4.65 11.58
N PHE A 4 -9.38 -4.64 10.50
CA PHE A 4 -10.80 -4.33 10.49
C PHE A 4 -11.62 -5.53 9.99
N PRO A 5 -12.92 -5.59 10.25
CA PRO A 5 -13.77 -6.63 9.66
C PRO A 5 -13.57 -6.69 8.13
N GLY A 6 -13.23 -7.86 7.60
CA GLY A 6 -12.94 -8.08 6.18
C GLY A 6 -11.46 -7.92 5.76
N THR A 7 -10.57 -7.43 6.63
CA THR A 7 -9.13 -7.55 6.42
C THR A 7 -8.74 -9.03 6.38
N ASN A 8 -7.90 -9.44 5.42
CA ASN A 8 -7.51 -10.84 5.27
C ASN A 8 -6.05 -11.06 4.85
N CYS A 9 -5.26 -10.00 4.72
CA CYS A 9 -3.82 -10.07 4.38
C CYS A 9 -2.90 -9.75 5.56
N GLU A 10 -3.44 -9.62 6.78
CA GLU A 10 -2.67 -9.30 7.98
C GLU A 10 -1.67 -10.41 8.36
N TYR A 11 -2.04 -11.67 8.15
CA TYR A 11 -1.15 -12.80 8.42
C TYR A 11 0.06 -12.83 7.48
N ASP A 12 -0.15 -12.63 6.18
CA ASP A 12 0.92 -12.58 5.19
C ASP A 12 1.82 -11.37 5.44
N SER A 13 1.23 -10.21 5.74
CA SER A 13 1.94 -8.99 6.11
C SER A 13 2.79 -9.18 7.36
N ALA A 14 2.21 -9.75 8.44
CA ALA A 14 2.92 -10.04 9.67
C ALA A 14 4.08 -11.04 9.45
N LYS A 15 3.86 -12.08 8.65
CA LYS A 15 4.88 -13.06 8.29
C LYS A 15 6.02 -12.42 7.52
N ALA A 16 5.72 -11.52 6.57
CA ALA A 16 6.72 -10.83 5.78
C ALA A 16 7.61 -9.92 6.66
N PHE A 17 7.02 -9.15 7.57
CA PHE A 17 7.77 -8.32 8.52
C PHE A 17 8.59 -9.13 9.50
N ARG A 18 8.04 -10.22 10.10
CA ARG A 18 8.80 -11.10 10.99
C ARG A 18 9.99 -11.74 10.29
N ARG A 19 9.82 -12.16 9.03
CA ARG A 19 10.92 -12.68 8.21
C ARG A 19 12.01 -11.65 7.96
N ALA A 20 11.66 -10.36 7.87
CA ALA A 20 12.59 -9.25 7.77
C ALA A 20 13.26 -8.90 9.13
N GLY A 21 12.84 -9.53 10.22
CA GLY A 21 13.40 -9.35 11.57
C GLY A 21 12.71 -8.26 12.39
N ALA A 22 11.46 -7.93 12.09
CA ALA A 22 10.65 -7.01 12.89
C ALA A 22 9.85 -7.77 13.96
N GLU A 23 9.59 -7.10 15.08
CA GLU A 23 8.51 -7.45 15.99
C GLU A 23 7.19 -6.92 15.41
N VAL A 24 6.15 -7.74 15.44
CA VAL A 24 4.88 -7.40 14.82
C VAL A 24 3.74 -7.56 15.80
N GLU A 25 3.05 -6.45 16.03
CA GLU A 25 1.78 -6.40 16.73
C GLU A 25 0.63 -6.25 15.71
N THR A 26 -0.44 -7.02 15.93
CA THR A 26 -1.66 -6.97 15.11
C THR A 26 -2.82 -6.58 16.01
N LEU A 27 -3.47 -5.47 15.69
CA LEU A 27 -4.55 -4.91 16.51
C LEU A 27 -5.87 -4.94 15.75
N VAL A 28 -6.87 -5.58 16.35
CA VAL A 28 -8.24 -5.64 15.83
C VAL A 28 -9.03 -4.44 16.33
N PHE A 29 -9.63 -3.69 15.40
CA PHE A 29 -10.56 -2.63 15.73
C PHE A 29 -11.93 -3.24 16.04
N LYS A 30 -12.37 -3.12 17.29
CA LYS A 30 -13.69 -3.58 17.76
C LYS A 30 -14.69 -2.45 17.57
N ASN A 31 -15.89 -2.78 17.06
CA ASN A 31 -16.93 -1.80 16.77
C ASN A 31 -18.34 -2.30 17.15
N GLN A 32 -18.45 -3.21 18.12
CA GLN A 32 -19.72 -3.78 18.55
C GLN A 32 -20.47 -2.86 19.53
N SER A 33 -19.74 -2.01 20.25
CA SER A 33 -20.29 -1.04 21.18
C SER A 33 -19.48 0.28 21.15
N GLU A 34 -20.02 1.34 21.71
CA GLU A 34 -19.32 2.60 21.87
C GLU A 34 -18.04 2.46 22.73
N SER A 35 -18.11 1.64 23.78
CA SER A 35 -16.95 1.31 24.62
C SER A 35 -15.84 0.62 23.81
N ASP A 36 -16.20 -0.37 22.98
CA ASP A 36 -15.24 -1.06 22.12
C ASP A 36 -14.52 -0.11 21.15
N ILE A 37 -15.27 0.86 20.60
CA ILE A 37 -14.72 1.87 19.70
C ILE A 37 -13.68 2.73 20.42
N LEU A 38 -14.03 3.24 21.60
CA LEU A 38 -13.14 4.09 22.41
C LEU A 38 -11.89 3.32 22.84
N GLU A 39 -12.04 2.09 23.33
CA GLU A 39 -10.93 1.23 23.71
C GLU A 39 -10.01 0.92 22.51
N SER A 40 -10.58 0.69 21.33
CA SER A 40 -9.81 0.44 20.11
C SER A 40 -9.05 1.68 19.65
N VAL A 41 -9.63 2.88 19.75
CA VAL A 41 -8.96 4.13 19.44
C VAL A 41 -7.74 4.34 20.36
N ASP A 42 -7.92 4.15 21.67
CA ASP A 42 -6.84 4.31 22.65
C ASP A 42 -5.74 3.24 22.46
N ALA A 43 -6.11 1.99 22.14
CA ALA A 43 -5.16 0.93 21.82
C ALA A 43 -4.34 1.25 20.57
N PHE A 44 -4.99 1.76 19.52
CA PHE A 44 -4.32 2.15 18.27
C PHE A 44 -3.38 3.33 18.50
N GLU A 45 -3.82 4.38 19.20
CA GLU A 45 -2.98 5.51 19.56
C GLU A 45 -1.71 5.05 20.28
N LYS A 46 -1.89 4.23 21.34
CA LYS A 46 -0.78 3.69 22.12
C LYS A 46 0.19 2.87 21.27
N ALA A 47 -0.30 1.96 20.44
CA ALA A 47 0.56 1.14 19.60
C ALA A 47 1.31 1.97 18.56
N ILE A 48 0.64 2.91 17.89
CA ILE A 48 1.27 3.81 16.92
C ILE A 48 2.35 4.67 17.58
N SER A 49 2.11 5.15 18.82
CA SER A 49 3.09 5.95 19.55
C SER A 49 4.39 5.20 19.86
N GLN A 50 4.39 3.87 19.84
CA GLN A 50 5.56 3.01 20.12
C GLN A 50 6.15 2.38 18.85
N ALA A 51 5.39 2.31 17.77
CA ALA A 51 5.81 1.68 16.52
C ALA A 51 6.79 2.56 15.73
N GLN A 52 7.59 1.95 14.87
CA GLN A 52 8.39 2.58 13.83
C GLN A 52 7.71 2.48 12.46
N ILE A 53 6.88 1.47 12.27
CA ILE A 53 6.21 1.18 11.00
C ILE A 53 4.73 0.95 11.24
N ILE A 54 3.89 1.54 10.38
CA ILE A 54 2.49 1.14 10.24
C ILE A 54 2.32 0.41 8.91
N MET A 55 1.72 -0.80 8.96
CA MET A 55 1.34 -1.56 7.77
C MET A 55 -0.17 -1.57 7.61
N PHE A 56 -0.68 -1.01 6.53
CA PHE A 56 -2.07 -1.10 6.10
C PHE A 56 -2.24 -2.34 5.21
N PRO A 57 -2.82 -3.43 5.72
CA PRO A 57 -2.91 -4.68 4.98
C PRO A 57 -4.00 -4.63 3.90
N GLY A 58 -3.93 -5.58 3.00
CA GLY A 58 -4.97 -5.82 2.02
C GLY A 58 -6.19 -6.54 2.58
N GLY A 59 -7.18 -6.73 1.75
CA GLY A 59 -8.46 -7.35 2.07
C GLY A 59 -9.63 -6.48 1.62
N PHE A 60 -10.77 -6.65 2.28
CA PHE A 60 -12.03 -5.97 1.94
C PHE A 60 -12.60 -5.29 3.18
N SER A 61 -11.88 -4.43 3.85
CA SER A 61 -12.28 -3.86 5.13
C SER A 61 -13.75 -3.37 5.13
N ALA A 62 -14.61 -4.14 5.79
CA ALA A 62 -16.06 -3.95 5.89
C ALA A 62 -16.86 -4.02 4.56
N GLY A 63 -16.42 -4.80 3.60
CA GLY A 63 -17.15 -5.02 2.34
C GLY A 63 -17.06 -3.86 1.37
N ASP A 64 -15.93 -3.31 1.19
CA ASP A 64 -15.63 -2.08 0.45
C ASP A 64 -16.06 -2.06 -1.02
N GLU A 65 -16.01 -3.18 -1.70
CA GLU A 65 -16.33 -3.25 -3.13
C GLU A 65 -17.85 -3.46 -3.36
N PRO A 66 -18.44 -2.88 -4.41
CA PRO A 66 -17.81 -2.06 -5.46
C PRO A 66 -17.66 -0.58 -5.12
N GLU A 67 -18.23 -0.10 -4.04
CA GLU A 67 -18.23 1.32 -3.71
C GLU A 67 -17.60 1.57 -2.34
N GLY A 68 -16.45 2.22 -2.33
CA GLY A 68 -15.87 2.75 -1.12
C GLY A 68 -14.83 1.88 -0.45
N SER A 69 -13.97 1.26 -1.24
CA SER A 69 -12.77 0.58 -0.76
C SER A 69 -12.06 1.37 0.34
N ALA A 70 -11.65 0.68 1.41
CA ALA A 70 -10.96 1.25 2.56
C ALA A 70 -11.73 2.31 3.37
N LYS A 71 -13.06 2.33 3.32
CA LYS A 71 -13.89 3.27 4.11
C LYS A 71 -13.59 3.18 5.61
N PHE A 72 -13.46 1.97 6.13
CA PHE A 72 -13.20 1.73 7.55
C PHE A 72 -11.85 2.32 7.97
N PHE A 73 -10.80 2.02 7.23
CA PHE A 73 -9.50 2.63 7.45
C PHE A 73 -9.59 4.14 7.44
N ALA A 74 -10.19 4.72 6.39
CA ALA A 74 -10.28 6.15 6.21
C ALA A 74 -11.05 6.82 7.36
N THR A 75 -12.13 6.22 7.84
CA THR A 75 -12.93 6.74 8.96
C THR A 75 -12.14 6.71 10.26
N VAL A 76 -11.55 5.57 10.60
CA VAL A 76 -10.84 5.40 11.88
C VAL A 76 -9.55 6.24 11.92
N PHE A 77 -8.78 6.26 10.84
CA PHE A 77 -7.53 7.02 10.79
C PHE A 77 -7.72 8.55 10.66
N ARG A 78 -8.95 9.03 10.43
CA ARG A 78 -9.32 10.44 10.57
C ARG A 78 -9.75 10.82 11.98
N ASN A 79 -9.92 9.86 12.90
CA ASN A 79 -10.08 10.18 14.32
C ASN A 79 -8.87 11.01 14.77
N GLU A 80 -9.11 12.12 15.50
CA GLU A 80 -8.06 13.09 15.83
C GLU A 80 -6.87 12.48 16.58
N LYS A 81 -7.11 11.61 17.58
CA LYS A 81 -6.03 10.94 18.34
C LYS A 81 -5.16 10.06 17.44
N ILE A 82 -5.79 9.23 16.60
CA ILE A 82 -5.09 8.32 15.69
C ILE A 82 -4.36 9.12 14.62
N LYS A 83 -5.02 10.12 14.02
CA LYS A 83 -4.40 11.01 13.04
C LYS A 83 -3.15 11.69 13.59
N GLU A 84 -3.25 12.26 14.78
CA GLU A 84 -2.12 12.94 15.43
C GLU A 84 -0.96 11.97 15.67
N SER A 85 -1.24 10.74 16.15
CA SER A 85 -0.22 9.72 16.38
C SER A 85 0.47 9.28 15.09
N VAL A 86 -0.28 9.11 13.99
CA VAL A 86 0.29 8.80 12.67
C VAL A 86 1.17 9.95 12.18
N MET A 87 0.72 11.19 12.30
CA MET A 87 1.50 12.34 11.85
C MET A 87 2.76 12.56 12.69
N LYS A 88 2.71 12.31 14.02
CA LYS A 88 3.91 12.28 14.87
C LYS A 88 4.87 11.17 14.50
N LEU A 89 4.36 9.96 14.20
CA LEU A 89 5.20 8.88 13.71
C LEU A 89 5.97 9.30 12.46
N LEU A 90 5.28 9.86 11.47
CA LEU A 90 5.89 10.22 10.19
C LEU A 90 6.78 11.47 10.29
N ASN A 91 6.37 12.52 10.99
CA ASN A 91 7.03 13.82 10.94
C ASN A 91 8.05 14.05 12.05
N GLU A 92 7.87 13.42 13.22
CA GLU A 92 8.73 13.68 14.38
C GLU A 92 9.65 12.48 14.71
N ARG A 93 9.20 11.27 14.41
CA ARG A 93 9.94 10.03 14.77
C ARG A 93 10.54 9.32 13.56
N ASP A 94 10.53 9.96 12.39
CA ASP A 94 11.09 9.41 11.14
C ASP A 94 10.54 8.02 10.77
N GLY A 95 9.27 7.78 11.10
CA GLY A 95 8.61 6.50 10.88
C GLY A 95 8.23 6.23 9.45
N LEU A 96 7.82 5.00 9.16
CA LEU A 96 7.43 4.54 7.84
C LEU A 96 5.98 4.03 7.82
N ALA A 97 5.32 4.14 6.66
CA ALA A 97 4.03 3.52 6.41
C ALA A 97 4.02 2.76 5.07
N LEU A 98 3.43 1.57 5.08
CA LEU A 98 3.25 0.73 3.89
C LEU A 98 1.76 0.38 3.73
N GLY A 99 1.23 0.49 2.53
CA GLY A 99 -0.13 0.04 2.21
C GLY A 99 -0.14 -0.83 0.97
N ILE A 100 -0.73 -2.02 1.08
CA ILE A 100 -0.83 -2.96 -0.04
C ILE A 100 -2.30 -3.23 -0.35
N CYS A 101 -2.68 -3.17 -1.64
CA CYS A 101 -4.02 -3.42 -2.14
C CYS A 101 -5.06 -2.53 -1.43
N ASN A 102 -5.95 -3.06 -0.60
CA ASN A 102 -6.89 -2.26 0.21
C ASN A 102 -6.16 -1.24 1.11
N GLY A 103 -4.98 -1.58 1.61
CA GLY A 103 -4.13 -0.64 2.35
C GLY A 103 -3.64 0.53 1.49
N PHE A 104 -3.32 0.31 0.23
CA PHE A 104 -2.97 1.41 -0.69
C PHE A 104 -4.18 2.30 -0.97
N GLN A 105 -5.36 1.71 -1.16
CA GLN A 105 -6.60 2.48 -1.27
C GLN A 105 -6.85 3.35 -0.03
N ALA A 106 -6.55 2.81 1.17
CA ALA A 106 -6.62 3.58 2.41
C ALA A 106 -5.64 4.76 2.43
N LEU A 107 -4.37 4.53 2.06
CA LEU A 107 -3.36 5.59 2.00
C LEU A 107 -3.75 6.71 1.04
N VAL A 108 -4.31 6.37 -0.13
CA VAL A 108 -4.80 7.36 -1.10
C VAL A 108 -5.97 8.14 -0.52
N LYS A 109 -6.98 7.47 0.04
CA LYS A 109 -8.16 8.14 0.64
C LYS A 109 -7.81 9.03 1.83
N LEU A 110 -6.78 8.67 2.58
CA LEU A 110 -6.28 9.49 3.69
C LEU A 110 -5.43 10.68 3.22
N GLY A 111 -4.92 10.66 1.99
CA GLY A 111 -3.98 11.66 1.50
C GLY A 111 -2.52 11.35 1.84
N LEU A 112 -2.24 10.28 2.58
CA LEU A 112 -0.88 9.86 2.94
C LEU A 112 -0.01 9.61 1.71
N VAL A 113 -0.59 9.17 0.62
CA VAL A 113 -0.05 9.28 -0.72
C VAL A 113 -1.08 9.99 -1.60
N PRO A 114 -0.69 10.96 -2.42
CA PRO A 114 0.66 11.44 -2.72
C PRO A 114 1.17 12.58 -1.82
N TYR A 115 0.41 13.03 -0.81
CA TYR A 115 0.71 14.27 -0.08
C TYR A 115 1.69 14.09 1.09
N GLY A 116 1.75 12.91 1.71
CA GLY A 116 2.56 12.62 2.91
C GLY A 116 1.88 13.01 4.23
N GLU A 117 0.62 13.39 4.19
CA GLU A 117 -0.16 13.80 5.36
C GLU A 117 -1.63 13.38 5.25
N ILE A 118 -2.32 13.27 6.40
CA ILE A 118 -3.75 12.95 6.41
C ILE A 118 -4.54 14.22 6.14
N VAL A 119 -5.04 14.32 4.89
CA VAL A 119 -5.83 15.46 4.38
C VAL A 119 -7.07 14.98 3.64
N ASN A 120 -8.02 15.87 3.45
CA ASN A 120 -9.15 15.61 2.58
C ASN A 120 -8.72 15.68 1.11
N GLN A 121 -9.15 14.72 0.33
CA GLN A 121 -8.97 14.75 -1.11
C GLN A 121 -9.85 15.83 -1.75
N THR A 122 -9.38 16.38 -2.85
CA THR A 122 -10.13 17.27 -3.75
C THR A 122 -10.54 16.49 -5.01
N GLU A 123 -11.35 17.09 -5.85
CA GLU A 123 -11.77 16.50 -7.13
C GLU A 123 -10.57 16.18 -8.05
N ASP A 124 -9.49 16.95 -7.95
CA ASP A 124 -8.27 16.76 -8.75
C ASP A 124 -7.28 15.76 -8.13
N SER A 125 -7.54 15.26 -6.93
CA SER A 125 -6.63 14.33 -6.26
C SER A 125 -6.50 13.01 -7.03
N PRO A 126 -5.30 12.42 -7.13
CA PRO A 126 -5.14 11.06 -7.61
C PRO A 126 -6.00 10.08 -6.81
N THR A 127 -6.56 9.10 -7.48
CA THR A 127 -7.44 8.11 -6.86
C THR A 127 -7.21 6.70 -7.40
N LEU A 128 -7.71 5.71 -6.66
CA LEU A 128 -7.89 4.34 -7.12
C LEU A 128 -9.38 4.09 -7.32
N THR A 129 -9.72 3.51 -8.46
CA THR A 129 -11.10 3.27 -8.86
C THR A 129 -11.28 1.88 -9.47
N MET A 130 -12.47 1.57 -9.89
CA MET A 130 -12.87 0.32 -10.55
C MET A 130 -11.91 -0.03 -11.68
N ASN A 131 -11.49 -1.29 -11.73
CA ASN A 131 -10.73 -1.81 -12.87
C ASN A 131 -11.46 -1.53 -14.18
N GLU A 132 -10.72 -1.19 -15.24
CA GLU A 132 -11.30 -0.88 -16.54
C GLU A 132 -12.13 -2.03 -17.11
N ILE A 133 -11.75 -3.26 -16.82
CA ILE A 133 -12.49 -4.47 -17.20
C ILE A 133 -13.84 -4.62 -16.45
N GLY A 134 -14.15 -3.77 -15.46
CA GLY A 134 -15.42 -3.78 -14.72
C GLY A 134 -15.62 -4.97 -13.79
N ARG A 135 -14.56 -5.69 -13.42
CA ARG A 135 -14.63 -6.85 -12.52
C ARG A 135 -13.34 -7.06 -11.74
N HIS A 136 -13.41 -7.94 -10.76
CA HIS A 136 -12.24 -8.40 -10.01
C HIS A 136 -11.23 -9.12 -10.93
N VAL A 137 -9.96 -8.80 -10.76
CA VAL A 137 -8.83 -9.46 -11.43
C VAL A 137 -7.98 -10.16 -10.38
N SER A 138 -7.65 -11.43 -10.62
CA SER A 138 -6.72 -12.20 -9.80
C SER A 138 -5.71 -12.87 -10.74
N THR A 139 -4.48 -12.36 -10.75
CA THR A 139 -3.43 -12.82 -11.68
C THR A 139 -2.03 -12.47 -11.16
N MET A 140 -1.01 -13.05 -11.77
CA MET A 140 0.36 -12.58 -11.63
C MET A 140 0.58 -11.40 -12.58
N VAL A 141 1.04 -10.29 -12.04
CA VAL A 141 1.43 -9.11 -12.82
C VAL A 141 2.94 -8.96 -12.85
N TYR A 142 3.46 -8.42 -13.93
CA TYR A 142 4.87 -8.05 -14.02
C TYR A 142 5.02 -6.58 -13.68
N THR A 143 5.88 -6.30 -12.71
CA THR A 143 6.15 -4.92 -12.25
C THR A 143 7.64 -4.66 -12.22
N LYS A 144 8.02 -3.40 -12.35
CA LYS A 144 9.38 -2.95 -12.10
C LYS A 144 9.42 -1.81 -11.09
N VAL A 145 10.53 -1.71 -10.37
CA VAL A 145 10.83 -0.57 -9.52
C VAL A 145 11.46 0.52 -10.38
N VAL A 146 10.87 1.72 -10.38
CA VAL A 146 11.32 2.84 -11.24
C VAL A 146 12.08 3.91 -10.47
N THR A 147 12.09 3.84 -9.15
CA THR A 147 12.86 4.74 -8.28
C THR A 147 13.28 4.02 -7.00
N ASN A 148 14.45 4.36 -6.48
CA ASN A 148 14.93 3.90 -5.16
C ASN A 148 14.98 5.04 -4.13
N LYS A 149 14.29 6.14 -4.38
CA LYS A 149 14.18 7.27 -3.46
C LYS A 149 13.56 6.87 -2.11
N SER A 150 12.57 5.99 -2.15
CA SER A 150 11.88 5.51 -0.97
C SER A 150 12.78 4.59 -0.12
N PRO A 151 12.77 4.73 1.23
CA PRO A 151 13.37 3.76 2.13
C PRO A 151 12.90 2.33 1.88
N TRP A 152 11.65 2.15 1.49
CA TRP A 152 11.07 0.85 1.16
C TRP A 152 11.69 0.14 -0.04
N LEU A 153 12.38 0.88 -0.93
CA LEU A 153 12.88 0.37 -2.20
C LEU A 153 14.42 0.32 -2.28
N ARG A 154 15.12 0.62 -1.19
CA ARG A 154 16.60 0.69 -1.17
C ARG A 154 17.29 -0.60 -1.59
N LYS A 155 16.69 -1.76 -1.29
CA LYS A 155 17.23 -3.08 -1.67
C LYS A 155 16.67 -3.61 -2.98
N ALA A 156 15.67 -2.96 -3.54
CA ALA A 156 15.13 -3.33 -4.83
C ALA A 156 16.12 -2.97 -5.95
N VAL A 157 16.19 -3.82 -6.95
CA VAL A 157 17.01 -3.57 -8.14
C VAL A 157 16.18 -2.77 -9.12
N LEU A 158 16.67 -1.60 -9.50
CA LEU A 158 16.01 -0.75 -10.51
C LEU A 158 15.90 -1.51 -11.84
N ASP A 159 14.79 -1.27 -12.52
CA ASP A 159 14.45 -1.90 -13.81
C ASP A 159 14.37 -3.44 -13.80
N GLN A 160 14.61 -4.09 -12.66
CA GLN A 160 14.37 -5.53 -12.53
C GLN A 160 12.88 -5.83 -12.62
N ILE A 161 12.50 -6.79 -13.45
CA ILE A 161 11.13 -7.29 -13.56
C ILE A 161 10.86 -8.27 -12.41
N TYR A 162 9.73 -8.05 -11.74
CA TYR A 162 9.22 -8.91 -10.68
C TYR A 162 7.82 -9.41 -11.06
N ALA A 163 7.55 -10.70 -10.85
CA ALA A 163 6.21 -11.25 -10.95
C ALA A 163 5.55 -11.28 -9.57
N ILE A 164 4.51 -10.48 -9.38
CA ILE A 164 3.85 -10.28 -8.09
C ILE A 164 2.36 -10.62 -8.24
N PRO A 165 1.72 -11.35 -7.31
CA PRO A 165 0.29 -11.60 -7.35
C PRO A 165 -0.50 -10.31 -7.12
N ALA A 166 -1.54 -10.08 -7.93
CA ALA A 166 -2.50 -9.01 -7.79
C ALA A 166 -3.92 -9.60 -7.70
N SER A 167 -4.76 -9.04 -6.81
CA SER A 167 -6.13 -9.52 -6.58
C SER A 167 -6.99 -8.36 -6.07
N HIS A 168 -7.76 -7.72 -6.96
CA HIS A 168 -8.58 -6.55 -6.64
C HIS A 168 -9.63 -6.25 -7.71
N GLY A 169 -10.71 -5.58 -7.32
CA GLY A 169 -11.73 -5.01 -8.21
C GLY A 169 -11.54 -3.51 -8.46
N GLU A 170 -10.94 -2.81 -7.50
CA GLU A 170 -10.65 -1.37 -7.52
C GLU A 170 -9.15 -1.10 -7.36
N GLY A 171 -8.39 -1.27 -8.43
CA GLY A 171 -6.94 -1.06 -8.42
C GLY A 171 -6.44 -0.10 -9.49
N ARG A 172 -7.34 0.50 -10.26
CA ARG A 172 -7.03 1.41 -11.34
C ARG A 172 -6.59 2.77 -10.81
N PHE A 173 -5.32 3.08 -10.95
CA PHE A 173 -4.80 4.41 -10.63
C PHE A 173 -5.20 5.43 -11.69
N VAL A 174 -5.83 6.51 -11.27
CA VAL A 174 -6.31 7.60 -12.12
C VAL A 174 -5.87 8.94 -11.54
N ALA A 175 -5.33 9.80 -12.40
CA ALA A 175 -4.92 11.15 -12.05
C ALA A 175 -4.94 12.07 -13.27
N SER A 176 -4.99 13.39 -13.07
CA SER A 176 -4.80 14.34 -14.15
C SER A 176 -3.39 14.26 -14.74
N LYS A 177 -3.22 14.78 -15.96
CA LYS A 177 -1.90 14.80 -16.62
C LYS A 177 -0.88 15.56 -15.77
N GLU A 178 -1.30 16.66 -15.17
CA GLU A 178 -0.47 17.49 -14.29
C GLU A 178 0.01 16.72 -13.07
N TRP A 179 -0.86 15.91 -12.46
CA TRP A 179 -0.50 15.02 -11.36
C TRP A 179 0.47 13.94 -11.79
N ILE A 180 0.24 13.30 -12.94
CA ILE A 180 1.15 12.28 -13.47
C ILE A 180 2.55 12.86 -13.68
N GLU A 181 2.66 14.01 -14.37
CA GLU A 181 3.94 14.68 -14.59
C GLU A 181 4.64 15.05 -13.28
N LYS A 182 3.88 15.55 -12.29
CA LYS A 182 4.38 15.87 -10.96
C LYS A 182 4.92 14.64 -10.23
N LEU A 183 4.18 13.53 -10.25
CA LEU A 183 4.58 12.29 -9.59
C LEU A 183 5.87 11.72 -10.17
N PHE A 184 6.01 11.70 -11.50
CA PHE A 184 7.25 11.27 -12.15
C PHE A 184 8.41 12.22 -11.86
N LYS A 185 8.21 13.53 -12.00
CA LYS A 185 9.23 14.55 -11.73
C LYS A 185 9.76 14.48 -10.30
N ASN A 186 8.89 14.23 -9.33
CA ASN A 186 9.25 14.15 -7.92
C ASN A 186 9.84 12.78 -7.53
N GLY A 187 9.84 11.78 -8.43
CA GLY A 187 10.25 10.41 -8.13
C GLY A 187 9.28 9.70 -7.16
N GLN A 188 7.99 10.08 -7.21
CA GLN A 188 6.94 9.47 -6.38
C GLN A 188 6.29 8.26 -7.04
N VAL A 189 6.49 8.01 -8.33
CA VAL A 189 6.11 6.76 -8.97
C VAL A 189 7.11 5.68 -8.56
N ALA A 190 6.67 4.77 -7.73
CA ALA A 190 7.51 3.73 -7.13
C ALA A 190 7.69 2.52 -8.06
N THR A 191 6.57 2.03 -8.57
CA THR A 191 6.49 0.81 -9.39
C THR A 191 5.52 1.01 -10.56
N GLN A 192 5.81 0.33 -11.66
CA GLN A 192 4.96 0.31 -12.85
C GLN A 192 4.69 -1.11 -13.32
N TYR A 193 3.50 -1.34 -13.88
CA TYR A 193 3.20 -2.55 -14.66
C TYR A 193 4.02 -2.55 -15.94
N VAL A 194 4.59 -3.71 -16.28
CA VAL A 194 5.46 -3.83 -17.45
C VAL A 194 5.13 -5.09 -18.26
N ASN A 195 5.47 -5.06 -19.55
CA ASN A 195 5.48 -6.26 -20.37
C ASN A 195 6.73 -7.14 -20.06
N LEU A 196 6.89 -8.25 -20.76
CA LEU A 196 8.01 -9.16 -20.55
C LEU A 196 9.39 -8.57 -20.90
N ASN A 197 9.41 -7.47 -21.64
CA ASN A 197 10.64 -6.73 -21.96
C ASN A 197 10.99 -5.65 -20.89
N GLY A 198 10.14 -5.49 -19.87
CA GLY A 198 10.31 -4.46 -18.84
C GLY A 198 9.84 -3.05 -19.25
N GLU A 199 9.09 -2.95 -20.33
CA GLU A 199 8.52 -1.68 -20.80
C GLU A 199 7.17 -1.42 -20.14
N PRO A 200 6.94 -0.22 -19.56
CA PRO A 200 5.63 0.18 -19.05
C PRO A 200 4.59 0.10 -20.16
N THR A 201 3.42 -0.47 -19.87
CA THR A 201 2.43 -0.73 -20.92
C THR A 201 1.00 -0.52 -20.45
N MET A 202 0.15 -0.12 -21.38
CA MET A 202 -1.30 -0.02 -21.20
C MET A 202 -2.04 -1.26 -21.73
N ASP A 203 -1.31 -2.29 -22.25
CA ASP A 203 -1.88 -3.57 -22.67
C ASP A 203 -2.53 -4.29 -21.46
N ASP A 204 -3.79 -4.64 -21.56
CA ASP A 204 -4.61 -5.24 -20.51
C ASP A 204 -4.07 -6.60 -20.00
N ARG A 205 -3.28 -7.31 -20.80
CA ARG A 205 -2.58 -8.54 -20.40
C ARG A 205 -1.55 -8.31 -19.31
N TYR A 206 -0.97 -7.08 -19.23
CA TYR A 206 0.11 -6.73 -18.32
C TYR A 206 -0.31 -5.64 -17.32
N ASN A 207 -1.26 -4.78 -17.68
CA ASN A 207 -1.85 -3.76 -16.85
C ASN A 207 -3.37 -4.02 -16.70
N PRO A 208 -3.73 -5.08 -15.95
CA PRO A 208 -5.08 -5.65 -15.99
C PRO A 208 -6.15 -4.78 -15.35
N ASN A 209 -5.77 -3.75 -14.61
CA ASN A 209 -6.71 -2.79 -14.03
C ASN A 209 -6.87 -1.49 -14.86
N GLY A 210 -6.02 -1.27 -15.88
CA GLY A 210 -6.05 -0.07 -16.71
C GLY A 210 -5.46 1.16 -16.03
N SER A 211 -4.55 1.00 -15.09
CA SER A 211 -3.89 2.11 -14.39
C SER A 211 -3.18 3.05 -15.34
N TYR A 212 -3.40 4.36 -15.20
CA TYR A 212 -2.80 5.38 -16.04
C TYR A 212 -1.27 5.32 -15.97
N TYR A 213 -0.63 5.43 -17.15
CA TYR A 213 0.83 5.34 -17.30
C TYR A 213 1.44 4.08 -16.66
N ALA A 214 0.66 3.02 -16.57
CA ALA A 214 1.03 1.76 -15.94
C ALA A 214 1.48 1.90 -14.45
N ILE A 215 1.04 2.94 -13.75
CA ILE A 215 1.41 3.16 -12.35
C ILE A 215 0.78 2.07 -11.48
N GLU A 216 1.64 1.31 -10.79
CA GLU A 216 1.24 0.24 -9.86
C GLU A 216 1.34 0.67 -8.40
N GLY A 217 2.30 1.57 -8.10
CA GLY A 217 2.50 2.08 -6.75
C GLY A 217 3.14 3.47 -6.74
N ILE A 218 2.81 4.25 -5.72
CA ILE A 218 3.32 5.60 -5.50
C ILE A 218 3.77 5.81 -4.05
N THR A 219 4.58 6.85 -3.84
CA THR A 219 5.05 7.25 -2.51
C THR A 219 4.57 8.64 -2.10
N SER A 220 4.74 8.96 -0.81
CA SER A 220 4.78 10.34 -0.31
C SER A 220 5.96 11.11 -0.93
N PRO A 221 5.98 12.47 -0.84
CA PRO A 221 7.06 13.27 -1.41
C PRO A 221 8.45 12.92 -0.86
N ASP A 222 8.54 12.51 0.39
CA ASP A 222 9.77 12.08 1.06
C ASP A 222 10.08 10.58 0.89
N GLY A 223 9.15 9.81 0.32
CA GLY A 223 9.28 8.38 0.08
C GLY A 223 9.00 7.48 1.28
N ARG A 224 8.67 8.02 2.46
CA ARG A 224 8.48 7.21 3.69
C ARG A 224 7.13 6.48 3.74
N VAL A 225 6.15 6.96 3.00
CA VAL A 225 4.90 6.23 2.80
C VAL A 225 4.92 5.60 1.41
N LEU A 226 4.70 4.31 1.32
CA LEU A 226 4.58 3.57 0.06
C LEU A 226 3.22 2.89 -0.03
N GLY A 227 2.52 3.11 -1.13
CA GLY A 227 1.31 2.38 -1.49
C GLY A 227 1.46 1.66 -2.82
N LYS A 228 0.98 0.40 -2.92
CA LYS A 228 1.01 -0.39 -4.15
C LYS A 228 -0.12 -1.41 -4.19
N MET A 229 -0.53 -1.83 -5.40
CA MET A 229 -1.66 -2.74 -5.56
C MET A 229 -1.29 -4.22 -5.47
N ALA A 230 -0.15 -4.62 -6.02
CA ALA A 230 0.25 -6.02 -6.03
C ALA A 230 0.84 -6.47 -4.67
N HIS A 231 0.55 -7.71 -4.30
CA HIS A 231 0.79 -8.30 -2.99
C HIS A 231 2.22 -8.80 -2.80
N SER A 232 3.14 -7.91 -2.51
CA SER A 232 4.56 -8.25 -2.26
C SER A 232 4.79 -9.02 -0.95
N GLU A 233 3.81 -9.07 -0.06
CA GLU A 233 3.82 -9.88 1.17
C GLU A 233 3.61 -11.37 0.90
N ARG A 234 2.97 -11.71 -0.23
CA ARG A 234 2.62 -13.10 -0.60
C ARG A 234 3.76 -13.82 -1.30
N ILE A 235 4.93 -13.81 -0.68
CA ILE A 235 6.12 -14.50 -1.15
C ILE A 235 6.63 -15.46 -0.09
N GLY A 236 7.30 -16.52 -0.51
CA GLY A 236 7.89 -17.48 0.42
C GLY A 236 8.42 -18.72 -0.28
N GLU A 237 9.09 -19.56 0.51
CA GLU A 237 9.52 -20.86 0.04
C GLU A 237 8.31 -21.69 -0.40
N ASN A 238 8.39 -22.26 -1.57
CA ASN A 238 7.35 -23.08 -2.20
C ASN A 238 6.08 -22.32 -2.67
N ILE A 239 6.06 -20.99 -2.65
CA ILE A 239 4.98 -20.20 -3.23
C ILE A 239 5.33 -19.86 -4.68
N ALA A 240 4.34 -19.98 -5.59
CA ALA A 240 4.45 -19.66 -7.00
C ALA A 240 5.68 -20.25 -7.73
N LYS A 241 6.06 -21.49 -7.42
CA LYS A 241 7.24 -22.18 -7.96
C LYS A 241 7.28 -22.27 -9.49
N ASN A 242 6.12 -22.27 -10.13
CA ASN A 242 5.99 -22.40 -11.59
C ASN A 242 6.07 -21.03 -12.31
N ILE A 243 6.32 -19.95 -11.57
CA ILE A 243 6.44 -18.60 -12.14
C ILE A 243 7.93 -18.27 -12.31
N TYR A 244 8.38 -18.20 -13.57
CA TYR A 244 9.75 -17.89 -13.93
C TYR A 244 10.00 -16.37 -13.88
N ALA A 245 10.13 -15.81 -12.67
CA ALA A 245 10.57 -14.45 -12.46
C ALA A 245 11.00 -14.25 -11.01
N LYS A 246 11.74 -13.20 -10.73
CA LYS A 246 11.95 -12.77 -9.35
C LYS A 246 10.61 -12.31 -8.76
N GLN A 247 10.35 -12.65 -7.51
CA GLN A 247 9.09 -12.33 -6.83
C GLN A 247 9.31 -11.42 -5.63
N ASP A 248 10.52 -11.33 -5.11
CA ASP A 248 10.86 -10.58 -3.92
C ASP A 248 11.50 -9.23 -4.26
N GLN A 249 10.74 -8.16 -4.09
CA GLN A 249 11.18 -6.77 -4.26
C GLN A 249 11.98 -6.23 -3.07
N LYS A 250 12.19 -7.02 -2.02
CA LYS A 250 12.91 -6.65 -0.78
C LYS A 250 12.30 -5.46 -0.03
N ILE A 251 11.01 -5.23 -0.19
CA ILE A 251 10.31 -4.07 0.42
C ILE A 251 10.35 -4.18 1.95
N PHE A 252 9.98 -5.32 2.51
CA PHE A 252 9.92 -5.52 3.97
C PHE A 252 11.30 -5.47 4.61
N GLU A 253 12.30 -6.09 3.99
CA GLU A 253 13.69 -6.02 4.44
C GLU A 253 14.22 -4.58 4.39
N SER A 254 13.92 -3.83 3.31
CA SER A 254 14.33 -2.42 3.17
C SER A 254 13.72 -1.56 4.28
N GLY A 255 12.43 -1.70 4.55
CA GLY A 255 11.75 -0.93 5.59
C GLY A 255 12.25 -1.23 6.99
N VAL A 256 12.51 -2.51 7.32
CA VAL A 256 13.03 -2.90 8.64
C VAL A 256 14.47 -2.47 8.84
N GLU A 257 15.31 -2.57 7.82
CA GLU A 257 16.71 -2.14 7.89
C GLU A 257 16.87 -0.61 7.98
N TYR A 258 15.86 0.15 7.62
CA TYR A 258 15.87 1.60 7.77
C TYR A 258 16.10 2.05 9.21
N PHE A 259 15.69 1.21 10.19
CA PHE A 259 15.79 1.49 11.62
C PHE A 259 16.94 0.75 12.32
N LYS A 260 17.80 0.08 11.58
CA LYS A 260 19.02 -0.62 12.11
C LYS A 260 20.27 0.21 11.83
#